data_b4b5a3c6d36548f599e320cd531eeb8a
#
_entry.id   b4b5a3c6d36548f599e320cd531eeb8a
#
_cell.length_a   1.000
_cell.length_b   1.000
_cell.length_c   1.000
_cell.angle_alpha   90.00
_cell.angle_beta   90.00
_cell.angle_gamma   90.00
#
_symmetry.space_group_name_H-M   'P 1'
#
loop_
_entity.id
_entity.type
_entity.pdbx_description
1 polymer ?
#
loop_
_entity_poly.entity_id
_entity_poly.type
_entity_poly.pdbx_seq_one_letter_code
_entity_poly.pdbx_strand_id
1 'polypeptide(L)'
;GAFLDTSSLASRRDFMQTHIGLLEKLMNFRLEILLNPDMEDRILSKYELKNTCGYGMNSFLDYTDPYDILMHLMVGSEGTLGFISSVTFETVPDEALKASALIYFPSLMEACRAIAPLRQCKVSAAELMDRNALHAVEDEPGMPEILHSLPEDAVALLIDTSSNSEEELQIQFRDIEERLADIQTLYPVSFTTDPKLYATYWRVRNGLFTSAAGRRPRGTVSIIEDIAFREEVLGEA
;
A
#
# COMPACT_ATOMS: atom_id res chain seq x y z
N GLY A 1 25.76 -22.51 5.84
CA GLY A 1 25.24 -21.12 5.84
C GLY A 1 25.56 -20.46 7.17
N ALA A 2 25.60 -19.13 7.18
CA ALA A 2 25.76 -18.37 8.41
C ALA A 2 24.38 -18.07 9.02
N PHE A 3 24.34 -17.96 10.33
CA PHE A 3 23.19 -17.47 11.09
C PHE A 3 23.50 -16.08 11.66
N LEU A 4 22.57 -15.15 11.56
CA LEU A 4 22.68 -13.82 12.11
C LEU A 4 21.37 -13.44 12.81
N ASP A 5 21.43 -13.19 14.10
CA ASP A 5 20.39 -12.50 14.87
C ASP A 5 20.79 -11.02 15.02
N THR A 6 20.11 -10.16 14.29
CA THR A 6 20.41 -8.71 14.27
C THR A 6 20.08 -8.00 15.58
N SER A 7 19.28 -8.59 16.45
CA SER A 7 18.97 -8.03 17.78
C SER A 7 20.05 -8.38 18.83
N SER A 8 20.85 -9.42 18.59
CA SER A 8 21.84 -9.95 19.52
C SER A 8 23.24 -9.38 19.25
N LEU A 9 23.79 -8.64 20.20
CA LEU A 9 25.17 -8.13 20.12
C LEU A 9 26.21 -9.26 20.01
N ALA A 10 25.98 -10.39 20.64
CA ALA A 10 26.86 -11.55 20.54
C ALA A 10 26.84 -12.12 19.12
N SER A 11 25.65 -12.31 18.55
CA SER A 11 25.48 -12.79 17.18
C SER A 11 26.10 -11.82 16.15
N ARG A 12 25.92 -10.51 16.32
CA ARG A 12 26.57 -9.50 15.47
C ARG A 12 28.10 -9.59 15.54
N ARG A 13 28.69 -9.80 16.73
CA ARG A 13 30.14 -9.96 16.90
C ARG A 13 30.66 -11.23 16.21
N ASP A 14 30.00 -12.37 16.39
CA ASP A 14 30.38 -13.63 15.77
C ASP A 14 30.27 -13.54 14.24
N PHE A 15 29.21 -12.91 13.74
CA PHE A 15 29.03 -12.66 12.31
C PHE A 15 30.12 -11.73 11.76
N MET A 16 30.51 -10.69 12.48
CA MET A 16 31.59 -9.81 12.08
C MET A 16 32.92 -10.57 11.94
N GLN A 17 33.25 -11.44 12.90
CA GLN A 17 34.51 -12.21 12.85
C GLN A 17 34.58 -13.12 11.64
N THR A 18 33.46 -13.68 11.22
CA THR A 18 33.40 -14.66 10.12
C THR A 18 33.06 -14.05 8.77
N HIS A 19 32.40 -12.87 8.74
CA HIS A 19 31.87 -12.24 7.54
C HIS A 19 32.23 -10.77 7.40
N ILE A 20 33.37 -10.34 7.97
CA ILE A 20 33.85 -8.94 7.93
C ILE A 20 33.87 -8.41 6.47
N GLY A 21 34.36 -9.20 5.52
CA GLY A 21 34.43 -8.79 4.12
C GLY A 21 33.06 -8.55 3.46
N LEU A 22 31.96 -9.15 3.93
CA LEU A 22 30.61 -8.80 3.50
C LEU A 22 30.20 -7.44 4.01
N LEU A 23 30.38 -7.18 5.31
CA LEU A 23 30.05 -5.92 5.95
C LEU A 23 30.84 -4.75 5.34
N GLU A 24 32.14 -4.96 5.08
CA GLU A 24 32.99 -3.98 4.40
C GLU A 24 32.49 -3.68 2.97
N LYS A 25 32.08 -4.70 2.23
CA LYS A 25 31.51 -4.49 0.88
C LYS A 25 30.21 -3.69 0.92
N LEU A 26 29.31 -3.93 1.87
CA LEU A 26 28.11 -3.15 2.04
C LEU A 26 28.44 -1.68 2.31
N MET A 27 29.39 -1.41 3.22
CA MET A 27 29.79 -0.04 3.53
C MET A 27 30.51 0.65 2.37
N ASN A 28 31.36 -0.05 1.65
CA ASN A 28 32.01 0.50 0.45
C ASN A 28 30.97 0.82 -0.64
N PHE A 29 30.01 -0.05 -0.85
CA PHE A 29 28.93 0.22 -1.81
C PHE A 29 28.05 1.40 -1.39
N ARG A 30 27.77 1.54 -0.09
CA ARG A 30 27.13 2.72 0.45
C ARG A 30 27.92 4.00 0.15
N LEU A 31 29.24 3.98 0.33
CA LEU A 31 30.11 5.11 0.01
C LEU A 31 30.11 5.43 -1.49
N GLU A 32 30.13 4.42 -2.35
CA GLU A 32 30.03 4.61 -3.81
C GLU A 32 28.72 5.32 -4.19
N ILE A 33 27.60 4.97 -3.57
CA ILE A 33 26.31 5.65 -3.78
C ILE A 33 26.40 7.10 -3.35
N LEU A 34 26.86 7.37 -2.11
CA LEU A 34 26.95 8.73 -1.56
C LEU A 34 27.95 9.65 -2.31
N LEU A 35 28.95 9.07 -2.96
CA LEU A 35 29.90 9.81 -3.79
C LEU A 35 29.44 10.01 -5.23
N ASN A 36 28.28 9.45 -5.60
CA ASN A 36 27.68 9.57 -6.93
C ASN A 36 26.29 10.20 -6.83
N PRO A 37 26.18 11.53 -6.99
CA PRO A 37 24.91 12.24 -6.85
C PRO A 37 23.80 11.71 -7.78
N ASP A 38 24.16 11.32 -9.01
CA ASP A 38 23.18 10.78 -9.97
C ASP A 38 22.58 9.45 -9.49
N MET A 39 23.39 8.61 -8.82
CA MET A 39 22.93 7.34 -8.26
C MET A 39 22.06 7.58 -7.01
N GLU A 40 22.48 8.48 -6.15
CA GLU A 40 21.74 8.89 -4.96
C GLU A 40 20.35 9.43 -5.35
N ASP A 41 20.28 10.40 -6.27
CA ASP A 41 19.03 11.00 -6.76
C ASP A 41 18.10 9.97 -7.39
N ARG A 42 18.64 9.02 -8.14
CA ARG A 42 17.84 7.93 -8.74
C ARG A 42 17.25 6.99 -7.69
N ILE A 43 18.00 6.68 -6.64
CA ILE A 43 17.48 5.86 -5.53
C ILE A 43 16.39 6.66 -4.79
N LEU A 44 16.66 7.89 -4.39
CA LEU A 44 15.68 8.75 -3.71
C LEU A 44 14.39 8.86 -4.50
N SER A 45 14.48 9.24 -5.78
CA SER A 45 13.31 9.39 -6.67
C SER A 45 12.52 8.08 -6.85
N LYS A 46 13.23 6.93 -6.95
CA LYS A 46 12.58 5.63 -7.10
C LYS A 46 11.76 5.26 -5.85
N TYR A 47 12.25 5.58 -4.68
CA TYR A 47 11.62 5.20 -3.40
C TYR A 47 10.71 6.29 -2.81
N GLU A 48 10.47 7.40 -3.52
CA GLU A 48 9.34 8.30 -3.23
C GLU A 48 7.99 7.61 -3.39
N LEU A 49 7.95 6.58 -4.24
CA LEU A 49 6.78 5.73 -4.44
C LEU A 49 7.02 4.34 -3.82
N LYS A 50 5.92 3.64 -3.53
CA LYS A 50 5.97 2.22 -3.19
C LYS A 50 6.73 1.48 -4.29
N ASN A 51 7.81 0.80 -3.93
CA ASN A 51 8.59 0.00 -4.86
C ASN A 51 8.74 -1.43 -4.34
N THR A 52 8.26 -2.38 -5.12
CA THR A 52 8.31 -3.81 -4.84
C THR A 52 9.19 -4.58 -5.83
N CYS A 53 9.87 -3.87 -6.74
CA CYS A 53 10.73 -4.47 -7.76
C CYS A 53 12.20 -4.40 -7.36
N GLY A 54 12.85 -5.55 -7.30
CA GLY A 54 14.27 -5.67 -6.98
C GLY A 54 14.57 -5.50 -5.49
N TYR A 55 15.85 -5.32 -5.17
CA TYR A 55 16.30 -5.15 -3.78
C TYR A 55 16.03 -3.75 -3.25
N GLY A 56 15.82 -3.63 -1.95
CA GLY A 56 15.61 -2.37 -1.23
C GLY A 56 16.87 -1.48 -1.19
N MET A 57 17.24 -0.89 -2.33
CA MET A 57 18.46 -0.08 -2.46
C MET A 57 18.45 1.18 -1.60
N ASN A 58 17.27 1.69 -1.22
CA ASN A 58 17.14 2.78 -0.26
C ASN A 58 17.78 2.46 1.09
N SER A 59 17.91 1.18 1.45
CA SER A 59 18.57 0.77 2.70
C SER A 59 19.99 1.32 2.84
N PHE A 60 20.69 1.58 1.74
CA PHE A 60 22.01 2.19 1.74
C PHE A 60 21.99 3.70 2.05
N LEU A 61 20.87 4.36 1.87
CA LEU A 61 20.68 5.78 2.21
C LEU A 61 20.03 5.94 3.58
N ASP A 62 19.04 5.13 3.89
CA ASP A 62 18.24 5.21 5.12
C ASP A 62 19.04 4.77 6.36
N TYR A 63 20.01 3.87 6.19
CA TYR A 63 20.77 3.28 7.30
C TYR A 63 22.27 3.51 7.16
N THR A 64 22.94 3.59 8.33
CA THR A 64 24.40 3.76 8.42
C THR A 64 25.10 2.54 9.01
N ASP A 65 24.38 1.69 9.72
CA ASP A 65 24.91 0.43 10.29
C ASP A 65 24.81 -0.68 9.23
N PRO A 66 25.89 -1.43 8.95
CA PRO A 66 25.88 -2.48 7.95
C PRO A 66 24.91 -3.63 8.24
N TYR A 67 24.55 -3.86 9.50
CA TYR A 67 23.56 -4.87 9.88
C TYR A 67 22.14 -4.40 9.55
N ASP A 68 21.85 -3.11 9.74
CA ASP A 68 20.56 -2.54 9.40
C ASP A 68 20.39 -2.48 7.88
N ILE A 69 21.46 -2.11 7.15
CA ILE A 69 21.48 -2.19 5.68
C ILE A 69 21.19 -3.62 5.21
N LEU A 70 21.91 -4.62 5.76
CA LEU A 70 21.73 -6.02 5.40
C LEU A 70 20.32 -6.50 5.70
N MET A 71 19.78 -6.19 6.88
CA MET A 71 18.45 -6.58 7.32
C MET A 71 17.37 -6.04 6.35
N HIS A 72 17.47 -4.78 5.95
CA HIS A 72 16.49 -4.16 5.07
C HIS A 72 16.66 -4.58 3.59
N LEU A 73 17.87 -4.93 3.15
CA LEU A 73 18.08 -5.57 1.86
C LEU A 73 17.46 -6.96 1.77
N MET A 74 17.33 -7.67 2.91
CA MET A 74 16.68 -8.98 2.95
C MET A 74 15.18 -8.89 2.68
N VAL A 75 14.53 -7.76 3.04
CA VAL A 75 13.12 -7.51 2.79
C VAL A 75 12.90 -7.34 1.29
N GLY A 76 11.98 -8.13 0.72
CA GLY A 76 11.72 -8.13 -0.72
C GLY A 76 12.77 -8.86 -1.58
N SER A 77 13.76 -9.53 -0.96
CA SER A 77 14.77 -10.30 -1.69
C SER A 77 14.28 -11.66 -2.21
N GLU A 78 13.09 -12.09 -1.80
CA GLU A 78 12.43 -13.34 -2.22
C GLU A 78 13.34 -14.59 -2.04
N GLY A 79 14.14 -14.59 -0.99
CA GLY A 79 15.05 -15.68 -0.64
C GLY A 79 16.36 -15.73 -1.46
N THR A 80 16.59 -14.77 -2.36
CA THR A 80 17.80 -14.75 -3.21
C THR A 80 19.05 -14.30 -2.46
N LEU A 81 18.89 -13.49 -1.39
CA LEU A 81 20.00 -13.05 -0.53
C LEU A 81 20.17 -13.93 0.72
N GLY A 82 19.10 -14.54 1.18
CA GLY A 82 19.12 -15.40 2.36
C GLY A 82 17.72 -15.82 2.80
N PHE A 83 17.65 -16.58 3.89
CA PHE A 83 16.41 -17.04 4.49
C PHE A 83 16.12 -16.27 5.79
N ILE A 84 14.95 -15.65 5.87
CA ILE A 84 14.47 -14.95 7.08
C ILE A 84 13.70 -15.97 7.92
N SER A 85 14.25 -16.37 9.05
CA SER A 85 13.64 -17.36 9.95
C SER A 85 12.73 -16.73 11.00
N SER A 86 12.95 -15.46 11.35
CA SER A 86 12.18 -14.72 12.35
C SER A 86 12.24 -13.23 12.06
N VAL A 87 11.14 -12.53 12.33
CA VAL A 87 11.02 -11.07 12.19
C VAL A 87 10.34 -10.51 13.43
N THR A 88 10.86 -9.37 13.91
CA THR A 88 10.19 -8.56 14.93
C THR A 88 9.68 -7.29 14.28
N PHE A 89 8.36 -7.06 14.33
CA PHE A 89 7.73 -5.86 13.80
C PHE A 89 7.37 -4.89 14.93
N GLU A 90 7.48 -3.61 14.64
CA GLU A 90 6.78 -2.60 15.43
C GLU A 90 5.28 -2.69 15.12
N THR A 91 4.45 -2.58 16.15
CA THR A 91 3.00 -2.60 16.00
C THR A 91 2.45 -1.18 16.00
N VAL A 92 1.35 -0.97 15.30
CA VAL A 92 0.56 0.26 15.38
C VAL A 92 -0.67 0.03 16.25
N PRO A 93 -1.22 1.08 16.92
CA PRO A 93 -2.47 0.95 17.64
C PRO A 93 -3.60 0.48 16.71
N ASP A 94 -4.38 -0.51 17.15
CA ASP A 94 -5.61 -0.93 16.47
C ASP A 94 -6.80 -0.24 17.17
N GLU A 95 -7.34 0.80 16.54
CA GLU A 95 -8.44 1.58 17.09
C GLU A 95 -9.74 0.77 17.07
N ALA A 96 -10.53 0.92 18.14
CA ALA A 96 -11.67 0.04 18.39
C ALA A 96 -12.86 0.30 17.44
N LEU A 97 -13.04 1.55 17.01
CA LEU A 97 -14.11 1.96 16.12
C LEU A 97 -13.56 2.08 14.71
N LYS A 98 -14.16 1.36 13.77
CA LYS A 98 -13.78 1.37 12.35
C LYS A 98 -14.97 1.79 11.52
N ALA A 99 -14.71 2.54 10.47
CA ALA A 99 -15.72 2.93 9.51
C ALA A 99 -15.14 2.88 8.09
N SER A 100 -15.98 2.50 7.14
CA SER A 100 -15.67 2.54 5.72
C SER A 100 -16.72 3.32 4.96
N ALA A 101 -16.32 3.93 3.85
CA ALA A 101 -17.24 4.44 2.84
C ALA A 101 -16.84 3.92 1.46
N LEU A 102 -17.85 3.53 0.68
CA LEU A 102 -17.70 3.21 -0.73
C LEU A 102 -18.22 4.40 -1.53
N ILE A 103 -17.31 5.23 -2.02
CA ILE A 103 -17.61 6.49 -2.70
C ILE A 103 -17.57 6.25 -4.21
N TYR A 104 -18.64 6.62 -4.91
CA TYR A 104 -18.78 6.40 -6.35
C TYR A 104 -18.53 7.67 -7.13
N PHE A 105 -17.68 7.59 -8.14
CA PHE A 105 -17.29 8.69 -9.02
C PHE A 105 -17.73 8.42 -10.45
N PRO A 106 -18.04 9.47 -11.25
CA PRO A 106 -18.47 9.32 -12.64
C PRO A 106 -17.33 8.87 -13.57
N SER A 107 -16.07 9.02 -13.15
CA SER A 107 -14.89 8.63 -13.93
C SER A 107 -13.68 8.39 -13.06
N LEU A 108 -12.69 7.71 -13.63
CA LEU A 108 -11.37 7.50 -13.00
C LEU A 108 -10.70 8.83 -12.64
N MET A 109 -10.79 9.82 -13.51
CA MET A 109 -10.18 11.15 -13.28
C MET A 109 -10.75 11.83 -12.03
N GLU A 110 -12.07 11.80 -11.83
CA GLU A 110 -12.69 12.37 -10.63
C GLU A 110 -12.29 11.61 -9.36
N ALA A 111 -12.19 10.28 -9.43
CA ALA A 111 -11.69 9.50 -8.30
C ALA A 111 -10.22 9.82 -7.96
N CYS A 112 -9.37 9.97 -8.97
CA CYS A 112 -7.96 10.34 -8.75
C CYS A 112 -7.82 11.76 -8.16
N ARG A 113 -8.69 12.70 -8.53
CA ARG A 113 -8.72 14.06 -7.92
C ARG A 113 -9.05 14.02 -6.43
N ALA A 114 -9.75 12.99 -5.96
CA ALA A 114 -10.08 12.83 -4.54
C ALA A 114 -8.87 12.39 -3.68
N ILE A 115 -7.82 11.82 -4.27
CA ILE A 115 -6.69 11.24 -3.52
C ILE A 115 -5.93 12.31 -2.73
N ALA A 116 -5.57 13.44 -3.35
CA ALA A 116 -4.80 14.50 -2.70
C ALA A 116 -5.54 15.14 -1.50
N PRO A 117 -6.83 15.47 -1.57
CA PRO A 117 -7.62 15.86 -0.40
C PRO A 117 -7.70 14.79 0.68
N LEU A 118 -7.96 13.53 0.31
CA LEU A 118 -8.08 12.40 1.26
C LEU A 118 -6.79 12.14 2.04
N ARG A 119 -5.62 12.35 1.44
CA ARG A 119 -4.33 12.25 2.16
C ARG A 119 -4.17 13.26 3.29
N GLN A 120 -4.90 14.34 3.28
CA GLN A 120 -4.89 15.34 4.35
C GLN A 120 -5.87 15.00 5.48
N CYS A 121 -6.72 13.98 5.27
CA CYS A 121 -7.64 13.45 6.27
C CYS A 121 -7.01 12.27 7.03
N LYS A 122 -7.64 11.90 8.15
CA LYS A 122 -7.32 10.65 8.84
C LYS A 122 -7.99 9.47 8.11
N VAL A 123 -7.41 9.08 6.97
CA VAL A 123 -7.81 7.92 6.17
C VAL A 123 -6.71 6.87 6.29
N SER A 124 -7.07 5.68 6.76
CA SER A 124 -6.13 4.56 6.97
C SER A 124 -5.83 3.81 5.69
N ALA A 125 -6.80 3.77 4.76
CA ALA A 125 -6.68 3.16 3.46
C ALA A 125 -7.63 3.82 2.46
N ALA A 126 -7.22 3.86 1.20
CA ALA A 126 -8.04 4.25 0.06
C ALA A 126 -7.74 3.32 -1.11
N GLU A 127 -8.74 2.57 -1.54
CA GLU A 127 -8.63 1.53 -2.55
C GLU A 127 -9.53 1.84 -3.73
N LEU A 128 -8.96 2.01 -4.91
CA LEU A 128 -9.70 2.29 -6.13
C LEU A 128 -10.17 0.99 -6.78
N MET A 129 -11.43 0.95 -7.16
CA MET A 129 -12.05 -0.14 -7.91
C MET A 129 -12.66 0.43 -9.20
N ASP A 130 -12.14 0.00 -10.34
CA ASP A 130 -12.67 0.36 -11.66
C ASP A 130 -14.01 -0.35 -11.94
N ARG A 131 -14.65 -0.02 -13.05
CA ARG A 131 -15.95 -0.62 -13.39
C ARG A 131 -15.89 -2.14 -13.59
N ASN A 132 -14.77 -2.66 -14.12
CA ASN A 132 -14.60 -4.11 -14.28
C ASN A 132 -14.49 -4.81 -12.93
N ALA A 133 -13.76 -4.22 -11.99
CA ALA A 133 -13.67 -4.71 -10.62
C ALA A 133 -15.04 -4.68 -9.92
N LEU A 134 -15.81 -3.60 -10.07
CA LEU A 134 -17.16 -3.49 -9.50
C LEU A 134 -18.12 -4.52 -10.10
N HIS A 135 -18.11 -4.74 -11.41
CA HIS A 135 -18.88 -5.80 -12.07
C HIS A 135 -18.49 -7.21 -11.62
N ALA A 136 -17.20 -7.42 -11.28
CA ALA A 136 -16.75 -8.72 -10.82
C ALA A 136 -17.36 -9.11 -9.46
N VAL A 137 -17.85 -8.14 -8.70
CA VAL A 137 -18.31 -8.32 -7.31
C VAL A 137 -19.74 -7.84 -7.05
N GLU A 138 -20.45 -7.30 -8.06
CA GLU A 138 -21.80 -6.73 -7.88
C GLU A 138 -22.83 -7.77 -7.40
N ASP A 139 -22.63 -9.06 -7.73
CA ASP A 139 -23.48 -10.18 -7.32
C ASP A 139 -23.04 -10.81 -5.98
N GLU A 140 -21.96 -10.32 -5.36
CA GLU A 140 -21.48 -10.88 -4.09
C GLU A 140 -22.43 -10.54 -2.94
N PRO A 141 -22.73 -11.51 -2.04
CA PRO A 141 -23.66 -11.29 -0.95
C PRO A 141 -23.23 -10.13 -0.03
N GLY A 142 -24.13 -9.17 0.15
CA GLY A 142 -23.95 -7.99 0.99
C GLY A 142 -23.35 -6.78 0.29
N MET A 143 -23.08 -6.85 -1.01
CA MET A 143 -22.74 -5.67 -1.81
C MET A 143 -23.98 -4.81 -2.07
N PRO A 144 -23.80 -3.48 -2.18
CA PRO A 144 -24.92 -2.58 -2.48
C PRO A 144 -25.53 -2.84 -3.85
N GLU A 145 -26.87 -2.95 -3.93
CA GLU A 145 -27.61 -3.13 -5.20
C GLU A 145 -27.35 -2.04 -6.23
N ILE A 146 -26.92 -0.87 -5.77
CA ILE A 146 -26.60 0.29 -6.62
C ILE A 146 -25.49 -0.02 -7.64
N LEU A 147 -24.63 -1.01 -7.36
CA LEU A 147 -23.54 -1.42 -8.27
C LEU A 147 -24.06 -1.81 -9.65
N HIS A 148 -25.24 -2.47 -9.73
CA HIS A 148 -25.85 -2.87 -10.99
C HIS A 148 -26.32 -1.70 -11.87
N SER A 149 -26.52 -0.52 -11.27
CA SER A 149 -27.04 0.67 -11.95
C SER A 149 -25.98 1.73 -12.24
N LEU A 150 -24.72 1.47 -11.88
CA LEU A 150 -23.64 2.42 -12.12
C LEU A 150 -23.35 2.58 -13.61
N PRO A 151 -23.00 3.81 -14.08
CA PRO A 151 -22.51 4.04 -15.43
C PRO A 151 -21.26 3.20 -15.76
N GLU A 152 -21.03 2.99 -17.07
CA GLU A 152 -19.90 2.19 -17.57
C GLU A 152 -18.51 2.75 -17.20
N ASP A 153 -18.40 4.08 -17.07
CA ASP A 153 -17.14 4.76 -16.68
C ASP A 153 -17.03 4.96 -15.16
N ALA A 154 -18.03 4.49 -14.38
CA ALA A 154 -18.03 4.68 -12.95
C ALA A 154 -16.92 3.91 -12.27
N VAL A 155 -16.31 4.53 -11.27
CA VAL A 155 -15.33 3.91 -10.37
C VAL A 155 -15.72 4.15 -8.92
N ALA A 156 -15.19 3.35 -8.02
CA ALA A 156 -15.39 3.54 -6.60
C ALA A 156 -14.06 3.66 -5.85
N LEU A 157 -14.03 4.49 -4.80
CA LEU A 157 -13.01 4.45 -3.76
C LEU A 157 -13.62 3.83 -2.51
N LEU A 158 -13.05 2.73 -2.05
CA LEU A 158 -13.27 2.22 -0.70
C LEU A 158 -12.27 2.90 0.21
N ILE A 159 -12.76 3.73 1.12
CA ILE A 159 -11.94 4.38 2.12
C ILE A 159 -12.22 3.82 3.51
N ASP A 160 -11.21 3.86 4.36
CA ASP A 160 -11.25 3.37 5.73
C ASP A 160 -10.74 4.45 6.69
N THR A 161 -11.42 4.60 7.82
CA THR A 161 -11.01 5.46 8.92
C THR A 161 -11.32 4.80 10.25
N SER A 162 -10.61 5.18 11.30
CA SER A 162 -10.77 4.58 12.62
C SER A 162 -10.54 5.58 13.75
N SER A 163 -11.10 5.30 14.93
CA SER A 163 -10.90 6.07 16.15
C SER A 163 -11.21 5.23 17.38
N ASN A 164 -10.81 5.73 18.54
CA ASN A 164 -11.26 5.21 19.84
C ASN A 164 -12.45 6.00 20.42
N SER A 165 -12.93 7.03 19.73
CA SER A 165 -14.04 7.90 20.12
C SER A 165 -15.04 8.05 18.97
N GLU A 166 -16.35 7.89 19.26
CA GLU A 166 -17.40 8.13 18.28
C GLU A 166 -17.45 9.61 17.83
N GLU A 167 -17.18 10.53 18.75
CA GLU A 167 -17.16 11.96 18.45
C GLU A 167 -16.03 12.30 17.46
N GLU A 168 -14.84 11.75 17.69
CA GLU A 168 -13.71 11.88 16.77
C GLU A 168 -14.03 11.29 15.40
N LEU A 169 -14.67 10.11 15.36
CA LEU A 169 -15.05 9.45 14.12
C LEU A 169 -16.03 10.33 13.31
N GLN A 170 -17.00 10.97 13.98
CA GLN A 170 -17.93 11.92 13.35
C GLN A 170 -17.24 13.19 12.84
N ILE A 171 -16.17 13.64 13.51
CA ILE A 171 -15.34 14.76 13.04
C ILE A 171 -14.59 14.35 11.77
N GLN A 172 -14.02 13.15 11.75
CA GLN A 172 -13.34 12.62 10.57
C GLN A 172 -14.28 12.49 9.36
N PHE A 173 -15.52 12.03 9.55
CA PHE A 173 -16.50 11.94 8.46
C PHE A 173 -16.76 13.33 7.85
N ARG A 174 -16.99 14.34 8.68
CA ARG A 174 -17.22 15.72 8.21
C ARG A 174 -15.99 16.30 7.50
N ASP A 175 -14.79 16.09 8.03
CA ASP A 175 -13.56 16.55 7.38
C ASP A 175 -13.40 15.93 5.99
N ILE A 176 -13.67 14.62 5.84
CA ILE A 176 -13.64 13.93 4.56
C ILE A 176 -14.71 14.48 3.60
N GLU A 177 -15.96 14.64 4.06
CA GLU A 177 -17.06 15.19 3.26
C GLU A 177 -16.77 16.62 2.79
N GLU A 178 -16.29 17.49 3.69
CA GLU A 178 -15.92 18.88 3.38
C GLU A 178 -14.80 18.96 2.34
N ARG A 179 -13.76 18.11 2.45
CA ARG A 179 -12.65 18.10 1.49
C ARG A 179 -13.02 17.53 0.12
N LEU A 180 -14.03 16.68 0.07
CA LEU A 180 -14.56 16.14 -1.18
C LEU A 180 -15.68 16.99 -1.79
N ALA A 181 -16.12 18.09 -1.15
CA ALA A 181 -17.26 18.90 -1.58
C ALA A 181 -17.14 19.46 -3.01
N ASP A 182 -15.93 19.78 -3.46
CA ASP A 182 -15.65 20.27 -4.82
C ASP A 182 -15.39 19.17 -5.85
N ILE A 183 -15.52 17.90 -5.45
CA ILE A 183 -15.28 16.74 -6.33
C ILE A 183 -16.61 16.09 -6.66
N GLN A 184 -16.83 15.83 -7.94
CA GLN A 184 -18.08 15.24 -8.39
C GLN A 184 -18.17 13.76 -7.98
N THR A 185 -19.16 13.44 -7.13
CA THR A 185 -19.53 12.07 -6.79
C THR A 185 -20.89 11.74 -7.41
N LEU A 186 -21.15 10.47 -7.69
CA LEU A 186 -22.44 10.00 -8.21
C LEU A 186 -23.52 9.99 -7.13
N TYR A 187 -23.13 9.79 -5.89
CA TYR A 187 -24.03 9.74 -4.72
C TYR A 187 -23.37 10.44 -3.54
N PRO A 188 -24.15 10.91 -2.55
CA PRO A 188 -23.60 11.44 -1.32
C PRO A 188 -22.66 10.44 -0.63
N VAL A 189 -21.57 10.93 -0.06
CA VAL A 189 -20.66 10.11 0.76
C VAL A 189 -21.43 9.57 1.95
N SER A 190 -21.29 8.28 2.22
CA SER A 190 -21.97 7.62 3.34
C SER A 190 -21.05 6.63 4.01
N PHE A 191 -20.80 6.83 5.30
CA PHE A 191 -19.97 5.94 6.10
C PHE A 191 -20.81 4.86 6.76
N THR A 192 -20.24 3.66 6.83
CA THR A 192 -20.78 2.55 7.63
C THR A 192 -19.86 2.25 8.80
N THR A 193 -20.46 2.08 9.97
CA THR A 193 -19.82 1.53 11.17
C THR A 193 -20.33 0.12 11.48
N ASP A 194 -21.22 -0.45 10.65
CA ASP A 194 -21.67 -1.82 10.78
C ASP A 194 -20.50 -2.79 10.51
N PRO A 195 -20.05 -3.57 11.51
CA PRO A 195 -18.93 -4.48 11.35
C PRO A 195 -19.11 -5.52 10.25
N LYS A 196 -20.36 -5.91 9.95
CA LYS A 196 -20.66 -6.89 8.90
C LYS A 196 -20.47 -6.28 7.51
N LEU A 197 -20.97 -5.08 7.30
CA LEU A 197 -20.83 -4.38 6.03
C LEU A 197 -19.37 -3.97 5.80
N TYR A 198 -18.69 -3.45 6.82
CA TYR A 198 -17.27 -3.20 6.83
C TYR A 198 -16.47 -4.43 6.39
N ALA A 199 -16.68 -5.55 7.08
CA ALA A 199 -15.99 -6.80 6.75
C ALA A 199 -16.31 -7.30 5.34
N THR A 200 -17.52 -7.05 4.83
CA THR A 200 -17.92 -7.42 3.46
C THR A 200 -17.14 -6.61 2.44
N TYR A 201 -17.06 -5.29 2.57
CA TYR A 201 -16.30 -4.43 1.64
C TYR A 201 -14.82 -4.87 1.56
N TRP A 202 -14.18 -5.07 2.71
CA TRP A 202 -12.78 -5.48 2.75
C TRP A 202 -12.55 -6.91 2.25
N ARG A 203 -13.45 -7.84 2.54
CA ARG A 203 -13.40 -9.21 2.00
C ARG A 203 -13.49 -9.20 0.48
N VAL A 204 -14.40 -8.42 -0.08
CA VAL A 204 -14.59 -8.28 -1.51
C VAL A 204 -13.36 -7.65 -2.15
N ARG A 205 -12.86 -6.54 -1.61
CA ARG A 205 -11.63 -5.90 -2.09
C ARG A 205 -10.45 -6.88 -2.11
N ASN A 206 -10.25 -7.64 -1.06
CA ASN A 206 -9.15 -8.61 -0.98
C ASN A 206 -9.31 -9.77 -1.98
N GLY A 207 -10.53 -10.09 -2.38
CA GLY A 207 -10.83 -11.11 -3.39
C GLY A 207 -10.88 -10.61 -4.84
N LEU A 208 -10.78 -9.30 -5.08
CA LEU A 208 -10.97 -8.69 -6.41
C LEU A 208 -10.06 -9.28 -7.47
N PHE A 209 -8.76 -9.40 -7.18
CA PHE A 209 -7.80 -9.94 -8.14
C PHE A 209 -8.19 -11.36 -8.57
N THR A 210 -8.53 -12.23 -7.63
CA THR A 210 -8.94 -13.61 -7.92
C THR A 210 -10.24 -13.64 -8.74
N SER A 211 -11.21 -12.79 -8.41
CA SER A 211 -12.50 -12.69 -9.11
C SER A 211 -12.33 -12.16 -10.54
N ALA A 212 -11.57 -11.07 -10.71
CA ALA A 212 -11.27 -10.49 -12.02
C ALA A 212 -10.44 -11.46 -12.90
N ALA A 213 -9.43 -12.10 -12.33
CA ALA A 213 -8.61 -13.09 -13.02
C ALA A 213 -9.44 -14.31 -13.45
N GLY A 214 -10.46 -14.71 -12.69
CA GLY A 214 -11.37 -15.81 -13.04
C GLY A 214 -12.29 -15.49 -14.21
N ARG A 215 -12.61 -14.23 -14.45
CA ARG A 215 -13.49 -13.76 -15.55
C ARG A 215 -12.75 -13.45 -16.86
N ARG A 216 -11.41 -13.46 -16.84
CA ARG A 216 -10.62 -13.18 -18.06
C ARG A 216 -10.90 -14.19 -19.19
N PRO A 217 -10.76 -13.80 -20.48
CA PRO A 217 -10.89 -14.71 -21.60
C PRO A 217 -9.90 -15.90 -21.50
N ARG A 218 -10.35 -17.08 -21.91
CA ARG A 218 -9.48 -18.27 -21.93
C ARG A 218 -8.27 -18.05 -22.84
N GLY A 219 -7.09 -18.43 -22.36
CA GLY A 219 -5.83 -18.27 -23.09
C GLY A 219 -5.11 -16.94 -22.86
N THR A 220 -5.64 -16.08 -22.00
CA THR A 220 -4.97 -14.87 -21.53
C THR A 220 -4.33 -15.08 -20.17
N VAL A 221 -3.28 -14.30 -19.86
CA VAL A 221 -2.60 -14.25 -18.55
C VAL A 221 -2.57 -12.82 -18.04
N SER A 222 -2.62 -12.64 -16.73
CA SER A 222 -2.30 -11.35 -16.10
C SER A 222 -0.78 -11.25 -15.98
N ILE A 223 -0.20 -10.20 -16.53
CA ILE A 223 1.26 -9.98 -16.53
C ILE A 223 1.65 -8.98 -15.44
N ILE A 224 0.82 -7.96 -15.21
CA ILE A 224 1.07 -6.86 -14.29
C ILE A 224 -0.12 -6.77 -13.34
N GLU A 225 0.14 -6.75 -12.04
CA GLU A 225 -0.87 -6.59 -11.00
C GLU A 225 -0.76 -5.24 -10.29
N ASP A 226 0.45 -4.74 -10.14
CA ASP A 226 0.75 -3.61 -9.27
C ASP A 226 1.70 -2.65 -9.98
N ILE A 227 1.21 -1.44 -10.29
CA ILE A 227 1.99 -0.37 -10.90
C ILE A 227 1.83 0.86 -10.00
N ALA A 228 2.94 1.50 -9.65
CA ALA A 228 2.95 2.72 -8.86
C ALA A 228 3.18 3.94 -9.75
N PHE A 229 2.31 4.93 -9.62
CA PHE A 229 2.42 6.23 -10.28
C PHE A 229 2.45 7.34 -9.23
N ARG A 230 3.02 8.48 -9.59
CA ARG A 230 2.85 9.71 -8.80
C ARG A 230 1.41 10.18 -8.89
N GLU A 231 0.91 10.77 -7.80
CA GLU A 231 -0.49 11.19 -7.72
C GLU A 231 -0.90 12.16 -8.81
N GLU A 232 0.03 13.06 -9.20
CA GLU A 232 -0.21 14.09 -10.20
C GLU A 232 -0.53 13.51 -11.59
N VAL A 233 -0.05 12.30 -11.88
CA VAL A 233 -0.25 11.62 -13.17
C VAL A 233 -1.13 10.37 -13.07
N LEU A 234 -1.61 10.03 -11.87
CA LEU A 234 -2.37 8.80 -11.63
C LEU A 234 -3.63 8.71 -12.50
N GLY A 235 -4.30 9.83 -12.75
CA GLY A 235 -5.52 9.88 -13.57
C GLY A 235 -5.27 9.77 -15.07
N GLU A 236 -4.04 10.01 -15.54
CA GLU A 236 -3.64 9.95 -16.95
C GLU A 236 -2.95 8.63 -17.32
N ALA A 237 -2.49 7.88 -16.30
CA ALA A 237 -1.73 6.64 -16.44
C ALA A 237 -2.63 5.42 -16.66
#